data_e9e4c7a1f0a3ac163e4842406a319b77
#
_entry.id   e9e4c7a1f0a3ac163e4842406a319b77
#
_cell.length_a   1.000
_cell.length_b   1.000
_cell.length_c   1.000
_cell.angle_alpha   90.00
_cell.angle_beta   90.00
_cell.angle_gamma   90.00
#
_symmetry.space_group_name_H-M   'P 1'
#
loop_
_entity.id
_entity.type
_entity.pdbx_description
1 polymer ?
#
loop_
_entity_poly.entity_id
_entity_poly.type
_entity_poly.pdbx_seq_one_letter_code
_entity_poly.pdbx_strand_id
1 'polypeptide(L)'
;MLHLGTLVAVFVVLWKDIWALLRRPFQRLTALLIAATVPTVIIALAFKDLIEEAFHSGSTLGWEFLATAVVLVGAEKLAARAAAARRTELDMTFPDALIVGTLQGVAIMPAVSRSGLTIAGSLARNLDRSFAARFSFLLSIPAILGAVVFQAKDLAEGAAAGGGFTLPILVGTLTAMAVGVFAVKFTMRIIREGSMMGFAAYVGVLGVLVLLDQHLFRFFF
;
A
#
# COMPACT_ATOMS: atom_id res chain seq x y z
N MET A 1 -2.71 -11.75 -11.37
CA MET A 1 -3.35 -12.79 -10.52
C MET A 1 -2.91 -12.75 -9.06
N LEU A 2 -1.62 -12.56 -8.73
CA LEU A 2 -1.18 -12.42 -7.32
C LEU A 2 -1.89 -11.29 -6.57
N HIS A 3 -2.18 -10.17 -7.25
CA HIS A 3 -2.97 -9.07 -6.70
C HIS A 3 -4.38 -9.49 -6.26
N LEU A 4 -4.97 -10.47 -6.92
CA LEU A 4 -6.27 -11.01 -6.52
C LEU A 4 -6.18 -11.75 -5.18
N GLY A 5 -5.10 -12.52 -4.96
CA GLY A 5 -4.84 -13.18 -3.68
C GLY A 5 -4.69 -12.17 -2.53
N THR A 6 -3.94 -11.08 -2.75
CA THR A 6 -3.79 -10.01 -1.74
C THR A 6 -5.10 -9.25 -1.50
N LEU A 7 -5.91 -9.03 -2.54
CA LEU A 7 -7.23 -8.42 -2.40
C LEU A 7 -8.14 -9.27 -1.51
N VAL A 8 -8.20 -10.58 -1.77
CA VAL A 8 -8.99 -11.52 -0.95
C VAL A 8 -8.49 -11.50 0.50
N ALA A 9 -7.17 -11.43 0.73
CA ALA A 9 -6.61 -11.32 2.07
C ALA A 9 -7.11 -10.09 2.83
N VAL A 10 -7.15 -8.92 2.17
CA VAL A 10 -7.70 -7.69 2.77
C VAL A 10 -9.19 -7.86 3.05
N PHE A 11 -9.96 -8.45 2.13
CA PHE A 11 -11.39 -8.73 2.34
C PHE A 11 -11.64 -9.64 3.54
N VAL A 12 -10.85 -10.70 3.69
CA VAL A 12 -10.96 -11.62 4.83
C VAL A 12 -10.67 -10.92 6.15
N VAL A 13 -9.61 -10.11 6.21
CA VAL A 13 -9.20 -9.45 7.46
C VAL A 13 -10.13 -8.32 7.84
N LEU A 14 -10.58 -7.51 6.87
CA LEU A 14 -11.42 -6.34 7.08
C LEU A 14 -12.90 -6.59 6.72
N TRP A 15 -13.33 -7.86 6.74
CA TRP A 15 -14.69 -8.24 6.34
C TRP A 15 -15.78 -7.41 7.03
N LYS A 16 -15.63 -7.17 8.34
CA LYS A 16 -16.61 -6.39 9.12
C LYS A 16 -16.71 -4.93 8.63
N ASP A 17 -15.58 -4.31 8.35
CA ASP A 17 -15.50 -2.94 7.85
C ASP A 17 -16.09 -2.85 6.43
N ILE A 18 -15.70 -3.77 5.55
CA ILE A 18 -16.20 -3.85 4.17
C ILE A 18 -17.70 -4.08 4.15
N TRP A 19 -18.19 -4.99 4.98
CA TRP A 19 -19.62 -5.25 5.08
C TRP A 19 -20.42 -4.04 5.58
N ALA A 20 -19.86 -3.28 6.53
CA ALA A 20 -20.45 -2.03 7.00
C ALA A 20 -20.49 -0.97 5.88
N LEU A 21 -19.43 -0.87 5.07
CA LEU A 21 -19.37 0.02 3.90
C LEU A 21 -20.42 -0.36 2.84
N LEU A 22 -20.57 -1.65 2.55
CA LEU A 22 -21.56 -2.15 1.56
C LEU A 22 -22.99 -1.94 2.03
N ARG A 23 -23.27 -2.10 3.31
CA ARG A 23 -24.61 -1.87 3.87
C ARG A 23 -25.00 -0.39 3.93
N ARG A 24 -24.02 0.50 4.06
CA ARG A 24 -24.23 1.96 4.15
C ARG A 24 -23.27 2.69 3.20
N PRO A 25 -23.48 2.60 1.89
CA PRO A 25 -22.51 3.12 0.90
C PRO A 25 -22.36 4.65 0.96
N PHE A 26 -23.36 5.38 1.44
CA PHE A 26 -23.34 6.85 1.54
C PHE A 26 -22.86 7.37 2.88
N GLN A 27 -22.04 6.61 3.61
CA GLN A 27 -21.44 7.08 4.86
C GLN A 27 -20.15 7.89 4.61
N ARG A 28 -19.75 8.67 5.62
CA ARG A 28 -18.58 9.56 5.55
C ARG A 28 -17.28 8.82 5.21
N LEU A 29 -17.06 7.64 5.77
CA LEU A 29 -15.86 6.85 5.50
C LEU A 29 -15.75 6.47 4.02
N THR A 30 -16.86 6.09 3.38
CA THR A 30 -16.89 5.82 1.93
C THR A 30 -16.51 7.05 1.12
N ALA A 31 -17.05 8.22 1.47
CA ALA A 31 -16.71 9.48 0.81
C ALA A 31 -15.21 9.84 0.96
N LEU A 32 -14.63 9.61 2.14
CA LEU A 32 -13.20 9.82 2.39
C LEU A 32 -12.32 8.83 1.59
N LEU A 33 -12.71 7.56 1.48
CA LEU A 33 -12.02 6.57 0.66
C LEU A 33 -12.06 6.94 -0.83
N ILE A 34 -13.21 7.40 -1.32
CA ILE A 34 -13.36 7.89 -2.71
C ILE A 34 -12.45 9.12 -2.90
N ALA A 35 -12.52 10.10 -2.01
CA ALA A 35 -11.69 11.31 -2.09
C ALA A 35 -10.19 10.99 -2.09
N ALA A 36 -9.74 10.02 -1.28
CA ALA A 36 -8.35 9.57 -1.26
C ALA A 36 -7.97 8.79 -2.54
N THR A 37 -8.92 8.10 -3.16
CA THR A 37 -8.65 7.35 -4.40
C THR A 37 -8.41 8.28 -5.60
N VAL A 38 -9.06 9.45 -5.64
CA VAL A 38 -8.94 10.40 -6.75
C VAL A 38 -7.49 10.81 -7.04
N PRO A 39 -6.71 11.37 -6.08
CA PRO A 39 -5.31 11.73 -6.35
C PRO A 39 -4.46 10.51 -6.69
N THR A 40 -4.73 9.33 -6.12
CA THR A 40 -4.04 8.08 -6.47
C THR A 40 -4.21 7.76 -7.95
N VAL A 41 -5.44 7.82 -8.47
CA VAL A 41 -5.75 7.53 -9.89
C VAL A 41 -5.11 8.59 -10.80
N ILE A 42 -5.20 9.87 -10.43
CA ILE A 42 -4.58 10.96 -11.21
C ILE A 42 -3.09 10.73 -11.34
N ILE A 43 -2.39 10.42 -10.24
CA ILE A 43 -0.94 10.19 -10.25
C ILE A 43 -0.61 8.92 -11.05
N ALA A 44 -1.36 7.83 -10.87
CA ALA A 44 -1.16 6.58 -11.60
C ALA A 44 -1.25 6.78 -13.13
N LEU A 45 -2.21 7.58 -13.58
CA LEU A 45 -2.41 7.85 -15.01
C LEU A 45 -1.42 8.87 -15.55
N ALA A 46 -1.14 9.94 -14.79
CA ALA A 46 -0.24 11.00 -15.22
C ALA A 46 1.23 10.56 -15.32
N PHE A 47 1.66 9.63 -14.47
CA PHE A 47 3.04 9.15 -14.38
C PHE A 47 3.18 7.68 -14.79
N LYS A 48 2.25 7.16 -15.59
CA LYS A 48 2.23 5.76 -16.01
C LYS A 48 3.57 5.31 -16.59
N ASP A 49 4.08 6.01 -17.58
CA ASP A 49 5.31 5.63 -18.30
C ASP A 49 6.53 5.66 -17.37
N LEU A 50 6.62 6.66 -16.48
CA LEU A 50 7.68 6.76 -15.47
C LEU A 50 7.64 5.58 -14.49
N ILE A 51 6.44 5.20 -14.07
CA ILE A 51 6.24 4.07 -13.16
C ILE A 51 6.64 2.76 -13.84
N GLU A 52 6.20 2.54 -15.09
CA GLU A 52 6.57 1.37 -15.88
C GLU A 52 8.09 1.29 -16.09
N GLU A 53 8.75 2.39 -16.44
CA GLU A 53 10.20 2.46 -16.57
C GLU A 53 10.93 2.13 -15.26
N ALA A 54 10.44 2.65 -14.12
CA ALA A 54 11.01 2.35 -12.80
C ALA A 54 10.90 0.86 -12.45
N PHE A 55 9.79 0.20 -12.81
CA PHE A 55 9.62 -1.25 -12.65
C PHE A 55 10.55 -2.06 -13.54
N HIS A 56 10.79 -1.61 -14.77
CA HIS A 56 11.67 -2.31 -15.72
C HIS A 56 13.16 -2.12 -15.44
N SER A 57 13.58 -0.88 -15.13
CA SER A 57 14.99 -0.59 -14.92
C SER A 57 15.50 -1.05 -13.55
N GLY A 58 14.65 -1.02 -12.52
CA GLY A 58 15.06 -1.27 -11.14
C GLY A 58 16.09 -0.30 -10.57
N SER A 59 16.53 0.69 -11.35
CA SER A 59 17.64 1.60 -10.99
C SER A 59 17.37 2.47 -9.76
N THR A 60 16.12 2.74 -9.45
CA THR A 60 15.70 3.61 -8.35
C THR A 60 15.40 2.86 -7.05
N LEU A 61 15.35 1.52 -7.07
CA LEU A 61 14.89 0.68 -5.96
C LEU A 61 15.57 1.01 -4.62
N GLY A 62 16.89 1.11 -4.60
CA GLY A 62 17.63 1.38 -3.37
C GLY A 62 17.25 2.75 -2.75
N TRP A 63 17.10 3.78 -3.58
CA TRP A 63 16.69 5.12 -3.13
C TRP A 63 15.24 5.13 -2.65
N GLU A 64 14.36 4.41 -3.29
CA GLU A 64 12.95 4.29 -2.90
C GLU A 64 12.79 3.59 -1.54
N PHE A 65 13.56 2.53 -1.28
CA PHE A 65 13.62 1.91 0.05
C PHE A 65 14.12 2.89 1.12
N LEU A 66 15.19 3.64 0.85
CA LEU A 66 15.70 4.64 1.79
C LEU A 66 14.70 5.77 2.03
N ALA A 67 14.06 6.29 0.97
CA ALA A 67 13.01 7.29 1.10
C ALA A 67 11.84 6.77 1.97
N THR A 68 11.41 5.53 1.75
CA THR A 68 10.41 4.89 2.61
C THR A 68 10.86 4.85 4.07
N ALA A 69 12.10 4.42 4.35
CA ALA A 69 12.63 4.38 5.71
C ALA A 69 12.60 5.75 6.40
N VAL A 70 13.02 6.79 5.69
CA VAL A 70 13.00 8.19 6.20
C VAL A 70 11.59 8.65 6.51
N VAL A 71 10.62 8.38 5.63
CA VAL A 71 9.21 8.73 5.83
C VAL A 71 8.63 8.01 7.06
N LEU A 72 8.92 6.71 7.23
CA LEU A 72 8.45 5.93 8.37
C LEU A 72 9.02 6.46 9.70
N VAL A 73 10.32 6.77 9.74
CA VAL A 73 10.96 7.37 10.92
C VAL A 73 10.37 8.75 11.23
N GLY A 74 10.19 9.58 10.20
CA GLY A 74 9.60 10.92 10.35
C GLY A 74 8.18 10.85 10.91
N ALA A 75 7.35 9.99 10.35
CA ALA A 75 5.97 9.79 10.80
C ALA A 75 5.90 9.28 12.24
N GLU A 76 6.77 8.36 12.63
CA GLU A 76 6.83 7.84 13.99
C GLU A 76 7.21 8.94 15.00
N LYS A 77 8.21 9.76 14.66
CA LYS A 77 8.62 10.89 15.51
C LYS A 77 7.51 11.94 15.63
N LEU A 78 6.81 12.24 14.53
CA LEU A 78 5.66 13.16 14.57
C LEU A 78 4.52 12.60 15.42
N ALA A 79 4.18 11.33 15.23
CA ALA A 79 3.15 10.65 16.00
C ALA A 79 3.48 10.59 17.50
N ALA A 80 4.76 10.44 17.87
CA ALA A 80 5.19 10.46 19.26
C ALA A 80 5.04 11.84 19.92
N ARG A 81 5.26 12.92 19.16
CA ARG A 81 5.09 14.30 19.65
C ARG A 81 3.62 14.69 19.87
N ALA A 82 2.71 14.14 19.08
CA ALA A 82 1.29 14.45 19.08
C ALA A 82 0.44 13.54 19.99
N ALA A 83 1.04 12.88 20.98
CA ALA A 83 0.42 11.79 21.75
C ALA A 83 -0.81 12.20 22.59
N ALA A 84 -1.05 13.50 22.86
CA ALA A 84 -2.03 13.95 23.84
C ALA A 84 -3.50 13.93 23.35
N ALA A 85 -3.79 14.04 22.05
CA ALA A 85 -5.15 14.02 21.51
C ALA A 85 -5.15 13.51 20.07
N ARG A 86 -5.26 12.20 19.89
CA ARG A 86 -5.35 11.61 18.55
C ARG A 86 -6.75 11.75 17.99
N ARG A 87 -6.81 12.16 16.73
CA ARG A 87 -8.04 12.30 15.96
C ARG A 87 -8.55 10.91 15.55
N THR A 88 -9.83 10.70 15.73
CA THR A 88 -10.52 9.46 15.38
C THR A 88 -10.99 9.46 13.92
N GLU A 89 -11.69 8.41 13.52
CA GLU A 89 -12.37 8.32 12.22
C GLU A 89 -13.33 9.50 11.99
N LEU A 90 -14.05 9.92 13.03
CA LEU A 90 -15.02 11.02 12.94
C LEU A 90 -14.37 12.38 12.72
N ASP A 91 -13.11 12.54 13.10
CA ASP A 91 -12.36 13.79 12.98
C ASP A 91 -11.58 13.91 11.66
N MET A 92 -11.44 12.80 10.89
CA MET A 92 -10.75 12.82 9.61
C MET A 92 -11.46 13.72 8.61
N THR A 93 -10.72 14.64 8.00
CA THR A 93 -11.26 15.59 7.01
C THR A 93 -10.96 15.17 5.58
N PHE A 94 -11.65 15.78 4.59
CA PHE A 94 -11.34 15.57 3.16
C PHE A 94 -9.90 15.95 2.78
N PRO A 95 -9.33 17.08 3.27
CA PRO A 95 -7.90 17.35 3.07
C PRO A 95 -6.97 16.24 3.59
N ASP A 96 -7.29 15.63 4.74
CA ASP A 96 -6.50 14.49 5.23
C ASP A 96 -6.58 13.32 4.25
N ALA A 97 -7.78 13.01 3.75
CA ALA A 97 -7.99 11.95 2.78
C ALA A 97 -7.22 12.21 1.47
N LEU A 98 -7.25 13.44 0.96
CA LEU A 98 -6.49 13.82 -0.24
C LEU A 98 -4.99 13.67 -0.04
N ILE A 99 -4.45 14.09 1.11
CA ILE A 99 -3.02 13.93 1.43
C ILE A 99 -2.64 12.44 1.48
N VAL A 100 -3.42 11.61 2.18
CA VAL A 100 -3.15 10.17 2.25
C VAL A 100 -3.27 9.51 0.88
N GLY A 101 -4.23 9.91 0.06
CA GLY A 101 -4.40 9.44 -1.30
C GLY A 101 -3.27 9.86 -2.25
N THR A 102 -2.75 11.09 -2.10
CA THR A 102 -1.55 11.54 -2.82
C THR A 102 -0.33 10.69 -2.46
N LEU A 103 -0.13 10.41 -1.17
CA LEU A 103 0.94 9.52 -0.71
C LEU A 103 0.76 8.09 -1.24
N GLN A 104 -0.49 7.60 -1.36
CA GLN A 104 -0.76 6.32 -2.02
C GLN A 104 -0.37 6.36 -3.50
N GLY A 105 -0.65 7.45 -4.21
CA GLY A 105 -0.24 7.63 -5.61
C GLY A 105 1.27 7.60 -5.78
N VAL A 106 2.01 8.31 -4.93
CA VAL A 106 3.49 8.25 -4.91
C VAL A 106 4.00 6.84 -4.60
N ALA A 107 3.29 6.11 -3.75
CA ALA A 107 3.65 4.74 -3.35
C ALA A 107 3.28 3.66 -4.40
N ILE A 108 2.99 4.05 -5.64
CA ILE A 108 2.90 3.11 -6.77
C ILE A 108 4.30 2.71 -7.27
N MET A 109 5.32 3.50 -6.98
CA MET A 109 6.73 3.19 -7.29
C MET A 109 7.17 1.84 -6.69
N PRO A 110 8.07 1.09 -7.36
CA PRO A 110 8.32 -0.34 -7.09
C PRO A 110 8.71 -0.68 -5.65
N ALA A 111 9.63 0.07 -5.05
CA ALA A 111 10.16 -0.19 -3.71
C ALA A 111 9.56 0.72 -2.62
N VAL A 112 8.59 1.55 -2.98
CA VAL A 112 7.90 2.41 -2.02
C VAL A 112 6.79 1.62 -1.32
N SER A 113 6.85 1.57 0.00
CA SER A 113 5.83 0.88 0.78
C SER A 113 4.50 1.64 0.76
N ARG A 114 3.51 1.15 0.00
CA ARG A 114 2.19 1.76 -0.09
C ARG A 114 1.50 1.90 1.28
N SER A 115 1.39 0.80 2.03
CA SER A 115 0.82 0.85 3.38
C SER A 115 1.68 1.69 4.32
N GLY A 116 3.00 1.65 4.17
CA GLY A 116 3.93 2.47 4.93
C GLY A 116 3.64 3.97 4.76
N LEU A 117 3.58 4.46 3.51
CA LEU A 117 3.33 5.87 3.23
C LEU A 117 1.92 6.33 3.64
N THR A 118 0.90 5.53 3.36
CA THR A 118 -0.49 5.91 3.72
C THR A 118 -0.71 5.93 5.22
N ILE A 119 -0.13 4.99 5.97
CA ILE A 119 -0.15 5.00 7.43
C ILE A 119 0.68 6.17 7.97
N ALA A 120 1.88 6.39 7.45
CA ALA A 120 2.73 7.51 7.81
C ALA A 120 2.02 8.85 7.60
N GLY A 121 1.38 9.05 6.47
CA GLY A 121 0.57 10.22 6.17
C GLY A 121 -0.58 10.42 7.15
N SER A 122 -1.29 9.34 7.46
CA SER A 122 -2.39 9.37 8.44
C SER A 122 -1.89 9.75 9.85
N LEU A 123 -0.75 9.19 10.27
CA LEU A 123 -0.13 9.52 11.56
C LEU A 123 0.40 10.96 11.59
N ALA A 124 0.97 11.46 10.50
CA ALA A 124 1.40 12.86 10.36
C ALA A 124 0.23 13.84 10.46
N ARG A 125 -0.99 13.40 10.08
CA ARG A 125 -2.24 14.14 10.30
C ARG A 125 -2.85 13.93 11.68
N ASN A 126 -2.11 13.34 12.61
CA ASN A 126 -2.51 13.07 13.99
C ASN A 126 -3.73 12.12 14.12
N LEU A 127 -3.95 11.25 13.14
CA LEU A 127 -4.98 10.22 13.22
C LEU A 127 -4.54 9.07 14.14
N ASP A 128 -5.52 8.43 14.79
CA ASP A 128 -5.28 7.25 15.63
C ASP A 128 -4.60 6.12 14.86
N ARG A 129 -3.67 5.41 15.50
CA ARG A 129 -2.89 4.34 14.88
C ARG A 129 -3.74 3.20 14.35
N SER A 130 -4.75 2.80 15.11
CA SER A 130 -5.66 1.72 14.72
C SER A 130 -6.48 2.11 13.49
N PHE A 131 -6.99 3.35 13.50
CA PHE A 131 -7.73 3.90 12.37
C PHE A 131 -6.82 4.14 11.14
N ALA A 132 -5.61 4.67 11.32
CA ALA A 132 -4.64 4.88 10.25
C ALA A 132 -4.32 3.58 9.49
N ALA A 133 -4.06 2.49 10.23
CA ALA A 133 -3.84 1.18 9.63
C ALA A 133 -5.09 0.66 8.89
N ARG A 134 -6.26 0.75 9.53
CA ARG A 134 -7.53 0.31 8.94
C ARG A 134 -7.87 1.10 7.67
N PHE A 135 -7.76 2.43 7.69
CA PHE A 135 -8.00 3.30 6.55
C PHE A 135 -7.05 2.99 5.39
N SER A 136 -5.76 2.81 5.67
CA SER A 136 -4.74 2.43 4.68
C SER A 136 -5.09 1.14 3.94
N PHE A 137 -5.48 0.09 4.67
CA PHE A 137 -5.86 -1.18 4.05
C PHE A 137 -7.21 -1.11 3.32
N LEU A 138 -8.20 -0.38 3.81
CA LEU A 138 -9.45 -0.13 3.09
C LEU A 138 -9.19 0.66 1.80
N LEU A 139 -8.33 1.67 1.84
CA LEU A 139 -7.93 2.47 0.69
C LEU A 139 -7.15 1.65 -0.35
N SER A 140 -6.53 0.54 0.05
CA SER A 140 -5.87 -0.36 -0.89
C SER A 140 -6.84 -1.11 -1.80
N ILE A 141 -8.10 -1.29 -1.40
CA ILE A 141 -9.09 -2.06 -2.15
C ILE A 141 -9.34 -1.46 -3.54
N PRO A 142 -9.75 -0.18 -3.69
CA PRO A 142 -9.94 0.41 -5.00
C PRO A 142 -8.67 0.44 -5.84
N ALA A 143 -7.50 0.64 -5.24
CA ALA A 143 -6.23 0.62 -5.95
C ALA A 143 -5.88 -0.79 -6.50
N ILE A 144 -6.07 -1.84 -5.69
CA ILE A 144 -5.83 -3.21 -6.14
C ILE A 144 -6.88 -3.63 -7.19
N LEU A 145 -8.15 -3.26 -7.01
CA LEU A 145 -9.19 -3.50 -8.01
C LEU A 145 -8.83 -2.84 -9.34
N GLY A 146 -8.36 -1.59 -9.34
CA GLY A 146 -7.86 -0.92 -10.53
C GLY A 146 -6.75 -1.72 -11.21
N ALA A 147 -5.73 -2.16 -10.46
CA ALA A 147 -4.64 -2.97 -10.98
C ALA A 147 -5.13 -4.32 -11.55
N VAL A 148 -6.09 -4.97 -10.88
CA VAL A 148 -6.68 -6.23 -11.36
C VAL A 148 -7.43 -6.02 -12.69
N VAL A 149 -8.19 -4.93 -12.83
CA VAL A 149 -8.91 -4.59 -14.07
C VAL A 149 -7.93 -4.35 -15.23
N PHE A 150 -6.84 -3.61 -15.00
CA PHE A 150 -5.81 -3.42 -16.02
C PHE A 150 -5.16 -4.75 -16.43
N GLN A 151 -4.77 -5.58 -15.46
CA GLN A 151 -4.17 -6.90 -15.75
C GLN A 151 -5.15 -7.91 -16.35
N ALA A 152 -6.45 -7.78 -16.10
CA ALA A 152 -7.46 -8.68 -16.68
C ALA A 152 -7.50 -8.58 -18.22
N LYS A 153 -7.23 -7.41 -18.78
CA LYS A 153 -7.14 -7.21 -20.24
C LYS A 153 -5.97 -8.01 -20.82
N ASP A 154 -4.79 -7.85 -20.22
CA ASP A 154 -3.59 -8.57 -20.65
C ASP A 154 -3.75 -10.09 -20.54
N LEU A 155 -4.46 -10.55 -19.49
CA LEU A 155 -4.79 -11.96 -19.30
C LEU A 155 -5.78 -12.49 -20.33
N ALA A 156 -6.78 -11.70 -20.73
CA ALA A 156 -7.72 -12.09 -21.77
C ALA A 156 -7.02 -12.23 -23.12
N GLU A 157 -6.10 -11.31 -23.44
CA GLU A 157 -5.29 -11.35 -24.65
C GLU A 157 -4.31 -12.55 -24.62
N GLY A 158 -3.65 -12.80 -23.49
CA GLY A 158 -2.77 -13.96 -23.29
C GLY A 158 -3.50 -15.30 -23.30
N ALA A 159 -4.72 -15.37 -22.77
CA ALA A 159 -5.55 -16.58 -22.82
C ALA A 159 -5.99 -16.90 -24.27
N ALA A 160 -6.28 -15.90 -25.08
CA ALA A 160 -6.57 -16.05 -26.52
C ALA A 160 -5.35 -16.59 -27.29
N ALA A 161 -4.13 -16.35 -26.80
CA ALA A 161 -2.87 -16.88 -27.34
C ALA A 161 -2.47 -18.28 -26.79
N GLY A 162 -3.36 -18.96 -26.07
CA GLY A 162 -3.12 -20.32 -25.52
C GLY A 162 -2.54 -20.37 -24.09
N GLY A 163 -2.36 -19.22 -23.43
CA GLY A 163 -1.91 -19.11 -22.03
C GLY A 163 -3.07 -19.12 -21.07
N GLY A 164 -3.60 -20.32 -20.75
CA GLY A 164 -4.71 -20.47 -19.80
C GLY A 164 -4.30 -20.36 -18.32
N PHE A 165 -5.28 -20.55 -17.46
CA PHE A 165 -5.11 -20.58 -15.99
C PHE A 165 -4.23 -21.78 -15.62
N THR A 166 -2.97 -21.53 -15.27
CA THR A 166 -1.98 -22.57 -15.00
C THR A 166 -1.89 -22.88 -13.50
N LEU A 167 -1.47 -24.12 -13.17
CA LEU A 167 -1.27 -24.55 -11.77
C LEU A 167 -0.34 -23.58 -10.98
N PRO A 168 0.78 -23.07 -11.52
CA PRO A 168 1.62 -22.07 -10.85
C PRO A 168 0.87 -20.79 -10.50
N ILE A 169 -0.03 -20.30 -11.36
CA ILE A 169 -0.85 -19.10 -11.09
C ILE A 169 -1.80 -19.36 -9.92
N LEU A 170 -2.44 -20.52 -9.90
CA LEU A 170 -3.34 -20.91 -8.81
C LEU A 170 -2.59 -21.01 -7.48
N VAL A 171 -1.49 -21.76 -7.46
CA VAL A 171 -0.66 -21.91 -6.25
C VAL A 171 -0.12 -20.57 -5.78
N GLY A 172 0.40 -19.74 -6.68
CA GLY A 172 0.87 -18.38 -6.36
C GLY A 172 -0.22 -17.50 -5.77
N THR A 173 -1.44 -17.54 -6.33
CA THR A 173 -2.58 -16.75 -5.82
C THR A 173 -3.02 -17.21 -4.43
N LEU A 174 -3.10 -18.52 -4.19
CA LEU A 174 -3.45 -19.08 -2.87
C LEU A 174 -2.37 -18.76 -1.82
N THR A 175 -1.10 -18.88 -2.20
CA THR A 175 0.03 -18.50 -1.34
C THR A 175 -0.02 -17.00 -1.00
N ALA A 176 -0.23 -16.15 -2.01
CA ALA A 176 -0.38 -14.69 -1.81
C ALA A 176 -1.56 -14.36 -0.89
N MET A 177 -2.67 -15.08 -0.98
CA MET A 177 -3.81 -14.94 -0.08
C MET A 177 -3.45 -15.32 1.35
N ALA A 178 -2.88 -16.51 1.56
CA ALA A 178 -2.55 -17.02 2.90
C ALA A 178 -1.51 -16.14 3.60
N VAL A 179 -0.40 -15.84 2.92
CA VAL A 179 0.64 -14.94 3.43
C VAL A 179 0.10 -13.52 3.62
N GLY A 180 -0.75 -13.05 2.70
CA GLY A 180 -1.39 -11.75 2.78
C GLY A 180 -2.28 -11.60 4.02
N VAL A 181 -3.10 -12.58 4.36
CA VAL A 181 -3.92 -12.58 5.59
C VAL A 181 -3.04 -12.44 6.83
N PHE A 182 -1.95 -13.21 6.89
CA PHE A 182 -0.99 -13.12 7.99
C PHE A 182 -0.34 -11.73 8.03
N ALA A 183 0.18 -11.25 6.90
CA ALA A 183 0.89 -9.98 6.80
C ALA A 183 0.00 -8.78 7.18
N VAL A 184 -1.26 -8.73 6.71
CA VAL A 184 -2.20 -7.66 7.06
C VAL A 184 -2.50 -7.66 8.56
N LYS A 185 -2.82 -8.84 9.13
CA LYS A 185 -3.07 -8.96 10.58
C LYS A 185 -1.85 -8.56 11.41
N PHE A 186 -0.68 -9.02 11.02
CA PHE A 186 0.59 -8.73 11.68
C PHE A 186 0.92 -7.24 11.64
N THR A 187 0.81 -6.62 10.47
CA THR A 187 1.06 -5.18 10.31
C THR A 187 0.07 -4.35 11.12
N MET A 188 -1.23 -4.65 11.05
CA MET A 188 -2.25 -3.95 11.84
C MET A 188 -1.97 -4.06 13.34
N ARG A 189 -1.54 -5.24 13.82
CA ARG A 189 -1.19 -5.44 15.23
C ARG A 189 0.02 -4.60 15.63
N ILE A 190 1.11 -4.66 14.87
CA ILE A 190 2.33 -3.90 15.18
C ILE A 190 2.05 -2.39 15.18
N ILE A 191 1.29 -1.89 14.22
CA ILE A 191 0.98 -0.45 14.15
C ILE A 191 0.13 -0.01 15.32
N ARG A 192 -0.83 -0.83 15.74
CA ARG A 192 -1.70 -0.54 16.87
C ARG A 192 -0.96 -0.58 18.22
N GLU A 193 -0.14 -1.60 18.43
CA GLU A 193 0.47 -1.93 19.72
C GLU A 193 1.92 -1.45 19.85
N GLY A 194 2.56 -1.10 18.74
CA GLY A 194 3.99 -0.83 18.68
C GLY A 194 4.38 0.40 17.88
N SER A 195 5.48 0.28 17.18
CA SER A 195 6.13 1.35 16.42
C SER A 195 6.48 0.87 15.01
N MET A 196 6.46 1.80 14.04
CA MET A 196 6.92 1.57 12.67
C MET A 196 8.46 1.52 12.55
N MET A 197 9.20 1.77 13.62
CA MET A 197 10.68 1.82 13.59
C MET A 197 11.32 0.51 13.13
N GLY A 198 10.74 -0.65 13.51
CA GLY A 198 11.22 -1.95 13.03
C GLY A 198 11.10 -2.10 11.50
N PHE A 199 9.98 -1.64 10.91
CA PHE A 199 9.83 -1.62 9.46
C PHE A 199 10.77 -0.61 8.81
N ALA A 200 10.95 0.57 9.41
CA ALA A 200 11.88 1.58 8.91
C ALA A 200 13.32 1.06 8.89
N ALA A 201 13.77 0.40 9.95
CA ALA A 201 15.09 -0.22 10.00
C ALA A 201 15.25 -1.31 8.93
N TYR A 202 14.24 -2.19 8.78
CA TYR A 202 14.27 -3.26 7.79
C TYR A 202 14.39 -2.70 6.35
N VAL A 203 13.53 -1.77 5.95
CA VAL A 203 13.58 -1.22 4.59
C VAL A 203 14.81 -0.34 4.38
N GLY A 204 15.32 0.34 5.44
CA GLY A 204 16.56 1.09 5.38
C GLY A 204 17.77 0.21 5.10
N VAL A 205 17.87 -0.94 5.80
CA VAL A 205 18.92 -1.93 5.54
C VAL A 205 18.82 -2.49 4.12
N LEU A 206 17.60 -2.83 3.66
CA LEU A 206 17.38 -3.28 2.28
C LEU A 206 17.82 -2.22 1.27
N GLY A 207 17.47 -0.95 1.48
CA GLY A 207 17.87 0.14 0.61
C GLY A 207 19.39 0.26 0.48
N VAL A 208 20.12 0.16 1.59
CA VAL A 208 21.59 0.17 1.59
C VAL A 208 22.14 -1.04 0.85
N LEU A 209 21.62 -2.26 1.10
CA LEU A 209 22.07 -3.47 0.42
C LEU A 209 21.84 -3.41 -1.08
N VAL A 210 20.67 -2.93 -1.53
CA VAL A 210 20.37 -2.75 -2.95
C VAL A 210 21.30 -1.74 -3.60
N LEU A 211 21.57 -0.59 -2.94
CA LEU A 211 22.53 0.39 -3.47
C LEU A 211 23.95 -0.16 -3.54
N LEU A 212 24.37 -0.93 -2.56
CA LEU A 212 25.70 -1.59 -2.59
C LEU A 212 25.77 -2.57 -3.76
N ASP A 213 24.71 -3.35 -4.01
CA ASP A 213 24.68 -4.26 -5.13
C ASP A 213 24.71 -3.52 -6.47
N GLN A 214 23.86 -2.49 -6.64
CA GLN A 214 23.79 -1.68 -7.86
C GLN A 214 25.11 -0.97 -8.23
N HIS A 215 25.91 -0.54 -7.24
CA HIS A 215 27.07 0.30 -7.48
C HIS A 215 28.42 -0.43 -7.33
N LEU A 216 28.48 -1.45 -6.47
CA LEU A 216 29.73 -2.14 -6.12
C LEU A 216 29.76 -3.59 -6.60
N PHE A 217 28.75 -4.37 -6.27
CA PHE A 217 28.81 -5.83 -6.46
C PHE A 217 28.22 -6.28 -7.80
N ARG A 218 27.15 -5.66 -8.28
CA ARG A 218 26.45 -5.98 -9.55
C ARG A 218 26.12 -7.46 -9.71
N PHE A 219 25.62 -8.10 -8.65
CA PHE A 219 25.20 -9.49 -8.67
C PHE A 219 23.80 -9.65 -9.27
N PHE A 220 22.92 -8.69 -9.02
CA PHE A 220 21.51 -8.74 -9.43
C PHE A 220 21.12 -7.57 -10.36
N PHE A 221 21.89 -6.48 -10.37
CA PHE A 221 21.63 -5.26 -11.16
C PHE A 221 22.81 -4.84 -12.00
#